data_a0c4b80984c1dd282da6aecd901b11a9
#
_entry.id   a0c4b80984c1dd282da6aecd901b11a9
#
_cell.length_a   1.000
_cell.length_b   1.000
_cell.length_c   1.000
_cell.angle_alpha   90.00
_cell.angle_beta   90.00
_cell.angle_gamma   90.00
#
_symmetry.space_group_name_H-M   'P 1'
#
loop_
_entity.id
_entity.type
_entity.pdbx_description
1 polymer ?
#
loop_
_entity_poly.entity_id
_entity_poly.type
_entity_poly.pdbx_seq_one_letter_code
_entity_poly.pdbx_strand_id
1 'polypeptide(L)'
;RSSDLWNDWGESHLDRIKRHTGYKGFRGYIAMDEGDIIGYAYGYSSLSGQYYHELLNDHLSSDGSDDWLNNCFEFVELAVHPKYRKRGIGALLHDQLLNDLPFERAILTTQTDNWPAISLYRSKGWVIISDSFLPLDDPEQPFIIFGKTLSAVPPVHSKAGTFKERN
;
A
#
# COMPACT_ATOMS: atom_id res chain seq x y z
N ARG A 1 -0.29 -22.07 -14.55
CA ARG A 1 -0.51 -21.22 -15.70
C ARG A 1 -0.63 -19.78 -15.29
N SER A 2 0.43 -19.10 -15.55
CA SER A 2 0.59 -17.74 -15.05
C SER A 2 -0.35 -16.73 -15.70
N SER A 3 -0.76 -17.00 -16.92
CA SER A 3 -1.74 -16.16 -17.61
C SER A 3 -3.12 -16.21 -16.98
N ASP A 4 -3.45 -17.34 -16.40
CA ASP A 4 -4.76 -17.54 -15.80
C ASP A 4 -4.91 -16.71 -14.51
N LEU A 5 -3.84 -16.65 -13.71
CA LEU A 5 -3.87 -15.83 -12.48
C LEU A 5 -3.98 -14.34 -12.77
N TRP A 6 -3.45 -13.90 -13.89
CA TRP A 6 -3.53 -12.50 -14.27
C TRP A 6 -4.88 -12.14 -14.87
N ASN A 7 -5.42 -13.07 -15.65
CA ASN A 7 -6.71 -12.88 -16.31
C ASN A 7 -7.89 -13.31 -15.45
N ASP A 8 -7.61 -14.02 -14.36
CA ASP A 8 -8.61 -14.65 -13.51
C ASP A 8 -9.08 -13.73 -12.39
N TRP A 9 -8.99 -12.43 -12.63
CA TRP A 9 -9.58 -11.46 -11.73
C TRP A 9 -11.07 -11.43 -11.99
N GLY A 10 -11.78 -12.14 -11.11
CA GLY A 10 -13.22 -12.16 -11.20
C GLY A 10 -13.81 -10.77 -11.04
N GLU A 11 -15.06 -10.68 -11.37
CA GLU A 11 -15.82 -9.43 -11.31
C GLU A 11 -15.75 -8.81 -9.91
N SER A 12 -15.72 -9.63 -8.86
CA SER A 12 -15.58 -9.15 -7.47
C SER A 12 -14.28 -8.40 -7.21
N HIS A 13 -13.20 -8.81 -7.86
CA HIS A 13 -11.91 -8.13 -7.74
C HIS A 13 -11.94 -6.75 -8.40
N LEU A 14 -12.48 -6.69 -9.62
CA LEU A 14 -12.63 -5.44 -10.34
C LEU A 14 -13.58 -4.48 -9.62
N ASP A 15 -14.66 -5.00 -9.05
CA ASP A 15 -15.61 -4.21 -8.27
C ASP A 15 -14.93 -3.60 -7.04
N ARG A 16 -14.07 -4.37 -6.39
CA ARG A 16 -13.29 -3.88 -5.26
C ARG A 16 -12.37 -2.74 -5.66
N ILE A 17 -11.65 -2.90 -6.77
CA ILE A 17 -10.76 -1.84 -7.27
C ILE A 17 -11.58 -0.59 -7.60
N LYS A 18 -12.70 -0.75 -8.30
CA LYS A 18 -13.57 0.38 -8.64
C LYS A 18 -14.05 1.12 -7.39
N ARG A 19 -14.44 0.39 -6.35
CA ARG A 19 -14.84 1.00 -5.09
C ARG A 19 -13.68 1.77 -4.45
N HIS A 20 -12.50 1.20 -4.48
CA HIS A 20 -11.30 1.81 -3.91
C HIS A 20 -10.89 3.08 -4.63
N THR A 21 -11.15 3.21 -5.94
CA THR A 21 -10.85 4.44 -6.66
C THR A 21 -11.63 5.64 -6.13
N GLY A 22 -12.76 5.41 -5.46
CA GLY A 22 -13.54 6.45 -4.82
C GLY A 22 -13.07 6.82 -3.41
N TYR A 23 -12.13 6.11 -2.85
CA TYR A 23 -11.63 6.39 -1.51
C TYR A 23 -10.73 7.64 -1.50
N LYS A 24 -10.84 8.41 -0.42
CA LYS A 24 -10.04 9.62 -0.27
C LYS A 24 -8.54 9.30 -0.36
N GLY A 25 -7.83 10.12 -1.10
CA GLY A 25 -6.39 9.96 -1.25
C GLY A 25 -5.98 8.82 -2.17
N PHE A 26 -6.91 8.28 -2.95
CA PHE A 26 -6.58 7.24 -3.92
C PHE A 26 -5.46 7.68 -4.84
N ARG A 27 -4.50 6.79 -5.06
CA ARG A 27 -3.38 7.00 -5.97
C ARG A 27 -3.00 5.65 -6.56
N GLY A 28 -2.88 5.61 -7.87
CA GLY A 28 -2.52 4.37 -8.56
C GLY A 28 -1.67 4.61 -9.77
N TYR A 29 -0.88 3.61 -10.12
CA TYR A 29 -0.02 3.61 -11.30
C TYR A 29 -0.12 2.28 -12.01
N ILE A 30 -0.03 2.32 -13.31
CA ILE A 30 0.01 1.13 -14.14
C ILE A 30 1.32 1.11 -14.93
N ALA A 31 1.85 -0.08 -15.14
CA ALA A 31 2.98 -0.32 -16.02
C ALA A 31 2.43 -0.90 -17.33
N MET A 32 2.90 -0.38 -18.45
CA MET A 32 2.44 -0.79 -19.78
C MET A 32 3.61 -1.28 -20.61
N ASP A 33 3.34 -2.25 -21.45
CA ASP A 33 4.26 -2.70 -22.49
C ASP A 33 3.48 -2.95 -23.76
N GLU A 34 3.80 -2.20 -24.81
CA GLU A 34 3.17 -2.31 -26.12
C GLU A 34 1.64 -2.31 -26.07
N GLY A 35 1.07 -1.46 -25.24
CA GLY A 35 -0.37 -1.32 -25.09
C GLY A 35 -1.03 -2.25 -24.09
N ASP A 36 -0.29 -3.20 -23.54
CA ASP A 36 -0.80 -4.12 -22.54
C ASP A 36 -0.43 -3.68 -21.12
N ILE A 37 -1.35 -3.83 -20.18
CA ILE A 37 -1.06 -3.59 -18.78
C ILE A 37 -0.29 -4.80 -18.25
N ILE A 38 0.91 -4.56 -17.74
CA ILE A 38 1.79 -5.61 -17.24
C ILE A 38 1.98 -5.54 -15.72
N GLY A 39 1.50 -4.49 -15.10
CA GLY A 39 1.55 -4.34 -13.65
C GLY A 39 0.79 -3.14 -13.18
N TYR A 40 0.51 -3.09 -11.87
CA TYR A 40 -0.12 -1.92 -11.27
C TYR A 40 0.15 -1.91 -9.77
N ALA A 41 0.01 -0.73 -9.19
CA ALA A 41 0.04 -0.55 -7.75
C ALA A 41 -0.92 0.57 -7.37
N TYR A 42 -1.60 0.44 -6.24
CA TYR A 42 -2.45 1.51 -5.74
C TYR A 42 -2.61 1.47 -4.23
N GLY A 43 -3.06 2.58 -3.72
CA GLY A 43 -3.41 2.73 -2.33
C GLY A 43 -4.28 3.95 -2.12
N TYR A 44 -4.58 4.24 -0.87
CA TYR A 44 -5.43 5.35 -0.49
C TYR A 44 -5.19 5.73 0.98
N SER A 45 -5.80 6.83 1.41
CA SER A 45 -5.72 7.24 2.81
C SER A 45 -6.43 6.22 3.69
N SER A 46 -5.76 5.71 4.72
CA SER A 46 -6.37 4.80 5.68
C SER A 46 -7.21 5.62 6.68
N LEU A 47 -8.52 5.46 6.63
CA LEU A 47 -9.45 6.27 7.40
C LEU A 47 -10.50 5.44 8.10
N SER A 48 -10.95 5.93 9.25
CA SER A 48 -12.07 5.34 9.99
C SER A 48 -13.29 5.19 9.10
N GLY A 49 -14.00 4.09 9.25
CA GLY A 49 -15.16 3.74 8.44
C GLY A 49 -14.85 2.82 7.29
N GLN A 50 -13.60 2.72 6.88
CA GLN A 50 -13.19 1.72 5.91
C GLN A 50 -13.07 0.36 6.60
N TYR A 51 -13.58 -0.68 5.99
CA TYR A 51 -13.61 -2.02 6.58
C TYR A 51 -12.21 -2.47 7.03
N TYR A 52 -11.24 -2.33 6.15
CA TYR A 52 -9.89 -2.82 6.45
C TYR A 52 -9.17 -1.97 7.50
N HIS A 53 -9.42 -0.65 7.47
CA HIS A 53 -8.89 0.24 8.51
C HIS A 53 -9.35 -0.18 9.90
N GLU A 54 -10.63 -0.56 10.04
CA GLU A 54 -11.16 -0.99 11.33
C GLU A 54 -10.51 -2.29 11.80
N LEU A 55 -10.27 -3.22 10.89
CA LEU A 55 -9.56 -4.46 11.22
C LEU A 55 -8.13 -4.17 11.69
N LEU A 56 -7.42 -3.30 10.99
CA LEU A 56 -6.06 -2.90 11.37
C LEU A 56 -6.06 -2.19 12.72
N ASN A 57 -6.98 -1.28 12.92
CA ASN A 57 -7.07 -0.52 14.15
C ASN A 57 -7.33 -1.43 15.35
N ASP A 58 -8.26 -2.36 15.22
CA ASP A 58 -8.58 -3.30 16.29
C ASP A 58 -7.35 -4.13 16.66
N HIS A 59 -6.63 -4.62 15.67
CA HIS A 59 -5.43 -5.44 15.93
C HIS A 59 -4.30 -4.61 16.54
N LEU A 60 -4.00 -3.45 15.97
CA LEU A 60 -2.89 -2.62 16.42
C LEU A 60 -3.15 -1.96 17.77
N SER A 61 -4.39 -1.66 18.09
CA SER A 61 -4.75 -1.07 19.39
C SER A 61 -4.47 -2.02 20.54
N SER A 62 -4.51 -3.34 20.28
CA SER A 62 -4.30 -4.33 21.33
C SER A 62 -2.88 -4.30 21.91
N ASP A 63 -1.91 -3.80 21.16
CA ASP A 63 -0.53 -3.68 21.63
C ASP A 63 -0.01 -2.22 21.66
N GLY A 64 -0.92 -1.26 21.45
CA GLY A 64 -0.55 0.15 21.49
C GLY A 64 0.12 0.68 20.23
N SER A 65 -0.01 -0.02 19.13
CA SER A 65 0.63 0.35 17.85
C SER A 65 -0.30 1.07 16.88
N ASP A 66 -1.48 1.48 17.32
CA ASP A 66 -2.48 2.11 16.46
C ASP A 66 -2.07 3.51 15.96
N ASP A 67 -1.05 4.11 16.54
CA ASP A 67 -0.48 5.35 16.01
C ASP A 67 0.00 5.22 14.57
N TRP A 68 0.31 4.01 14.12
CA TRP A 68 0.67 3.77 12.74
C TRP A 68 -0.42 4.17 11.74
N LEU A 69 -1.67 4.23 12.18
CA LEU A 69 -2.80 4.59 11.33
C LEU A 69 -3.05 6.11 11.26
N ASN A 70 -2.28 6.91 12.01
CA ASN A 70 -2.42 8.36 11.97
C ASN A 70 -1.71 8.92 10.76
N ASN A 71 -2.41 9.72 9.97
CA ASN A 71 -1.89 10.31 8.73
C ASN A 71 -1.18 9.26 7.87
N CYS A 72 -1.91 8.21 7.57
CA CYS A 72 -1.38 6.98 7.00
C CYS A 72 -1.94 6.69 5.62
N PHE A 73 -1.05 6.36 4.70
CA PHE A 73 -1.42 5.82 3.39
C PHE A 73 -1.41 4.30 3.46
N GLU A 74 -2.51 3.67 3.08
CA GLU A 74 -2.54 2.23 2.93
C GLU A 74 -2.11 1.87 1.52
N PHE A 75 -1.00 1.13 1.42
CA PHE A 75 -0.50 0.56 0.17
C PHE A 75 -1.26 -0.75 -0.02
N VAL A 76 -2.27 -0.73 -0.89
CA VAL A 76 -3.26 -1.80 -0.92
C VAL A 76 -2.85 -2.96 -1.81
N GLU A 77 -2.36 -2.66 -2.99
CA GLU A 77 -2.08 -3.74 -3.95
C GLU A 77 -0.90 -3.39 -4.85
N LEU A 78 -0.09 -4.40 -5.11
CA LEU A 78 1.01 -4.35 -6.08
C LEU A 78 1.00 -5.68 -6.82
N ALA A 79 0.84 -5.63 -8.13
CA ALA A 79 0.79 -6.82 -8.96
C ALA A 79 1.62 -6.62 -10.22
N VAL A 80 2.35 -7.66 -10.60
CA VAL A 80 3.13 -7.70 -11.84
C VAL A 80 2.77 -8.96 -12.59
N HIS A 81 2.50 -8.81 -13.87
CA HIS A 81 2.20 -9.95 -14.74
C HIS A 81 3.30 -11.01 -14.62
N PRO A 82 2.94 -12.30 -14.48
CA PRO A 82 3.94 -13.36 -14.26
C PRO A 82 5.08 -13.40 -15.30
N LYS A 83 4.79 -13.08 -16.54
CA LYS A 83 5.82 -13.06 -17.60
C LYS A 83 6.81 -11.92 -17.46
N TYR A 84 6.50 -10.91 -16.64
CA TYR A 84 7.32 -9.72 -16.47
C TYR A 84 7.97 -9.65 -15.08
N ARG A 85 7.86 -10.71 -14.31
CA ARG A 85 8.48 -10.78 -12.98
C ARG A 85 10.00 -10.82 -13.07
N LYS A 86 10.67 -10.45 -11.98
CA LYS A 86 12.13 -10.42 -11.85
C LYS A 86 12.81 -9.45 -12.80
N ARG A 87 12.10 -8.43 -13.25
CA ARG A 87 12.62 -7.36 -14.10
C ARG A 87 12.65 -6.00 -13.41
N GLY A 88 12.35 -5.96 -12.11
CA GLY A 88 12.36 -4.72 -11.36
C GLY A 88 11.09 -3.87 -11.49
N ILE A 89 10.04 -4.37 -12.15
CA ILE A 89 8.80 -3.60 -12.38
C ILE A 89 8.08 -3.36 -11.06
N GLY A 90 8.03 -4.37 -10.18
CA GLY A 90 7.43 -4.21 -8.86
C GLY A 90 8.11 -3.12 -8.04
N ALA A 91 9.44 -3.09 -8.06
CA ALA A 91 10.20 -2.06 -7.38
C ALA A 91 9.93 -0.66 -7.94
N LEU A 92 9.83 -0.54 -9.26
CA LEU A 92 9.52 0.74 -9.91
C LEU A 92 8.12 1.21 -9.56
N LEU A 93 7.13 0.32 -9.59
CA LEU A 93 5.76 0.66 -9.22
C LEU A 93 5.67 1.08 -7.75
N HIS A 94 6.36 0.36 -6.89
CA HIS A 94 6.46 0.70 -5.47
C HIS A 94 7.00 2.11 -5.28
N ASP A 95 8.13 2.40 -5.90
CA ASP A 95 8.78 3.69 -5.74
C ASP A 95 7.93 4.83 -6.32
N GLN A 96 7.29 4.59 -7.44
CA GLN A 96 6.41 5.57 -8.07
C GLN A 96 5.19 5.87 -7.19
N LEU A 97 4.60 4.84 -6.62
CA LEU A 97 3.42 5.02 -5.76
C LEU A 97 3.74 5.83 -4.52
N LEU A 98 4.91 5.64 -3.93
CA LEU A 98 5.29 6.33 -2.70
C LEU A 98 5.99 7.67 -2.93
N ASN A 99 6.25 8.04 -4.18
CA ASN A 99 6.96 9.28 -4.48
C ASN A 99 6.10 10.49 -4.14
N ASP A 100 6.62 11.38 -3.32
CA ASP A 100 5.94 12.63 -2.93
C ASP A 100 4.55 12.41 -2.31
N LEU A 101 4.36 11.32 -1.59
CA LEU A 101 3.11 11.11 -0.86
C LEU A 101 2.99 12.08 0.31
N PRO A 102 1.86 12.80 0.43
CA PRO A 102 1.66 13.74 1.51
C PRO A 102 1.15 13.06 2.79
N PHE A 103 1.82 12.01 3.22
CA PHE A 103 1.49 11.23 4.40
C PHE A 103 2.75 11.03 5.24
N GLU A 104 2.55 10.94 6.55
CA GLU A 104 3.68 10.67 7.45
C GLU A 104 4.08 9.21 7.47
N ARG A 105 3.12 8.34 7.22
CA ARG A 105 3.30 6.89 7.33
C ARG A 105 2.61 6.17 6.19
N ALA A 106 3.09 4.97 5.93
CA ALA A 106 2.40 4.03 5.06
C ALA A 106 2.32 2.68 5.75
N ILE A 107 1.28 1.93 5.45
CA ILE A 107 1.03 0.61 5.99
C ILE A 107 0.66 -0.33 4.86
N LEU A 108 1.04 -1.59 4.97
CA LEU A 108 0.59 -2.64 4.06
C LEU A 108 0.53 -3.96 4.78
N THR A 109 -0.22 -4.89 4.23
CA THR A 109 -0.29 -6.26 4.75
C THR A 109 0.02 -7.25 3.64
N THR A 110 0.65 -8.34 4.02
CA THR A 110 0.91 -9.45 3.11
C THR A 110 0.93 -10.77 3.89
N GLN A 111 0.66 -11.86 3.21
CA GLN A 111 0.71 -13.17 3.85
C GLN A 111 2.12 -13.49 4.29
N THR A 112 2.23 -14.22 5.40
CA THR A 112 3.53 -14.55 6.02
C THR A 112 4.42 -15.44 5.18
N ASP A 113 3.86 -16.11 4.18
CA ASP A 113 4.58 -16.98 3.25
C ASP A 113 4.84 -16.35 1.88
N ASN A 114 4.47 -15.09 1.69
CA ASN A 114 4.71 -14.39 0.44
C ASN A 114 6.14 -13.82 0.42
N TRP A 115 7.11 -14.70 0.22
CA TRP A 115 8.53 -14.35 0.28
C TRP A 115 8.96 -13.28 -0.72
N PRO A 116 8.51 -13.29 -1.99
CA PRO A 116 8.88 -12.23 -2.91
C PRO A 116 8.43 -10.85 -2.45
N ALA A 117 7.22 -10.74 -1.92
CA ALA A 117 6.71 -9.48 -1.38
C ALA A 117 7.49 -9.05 -0.15
N ILE A 118 7.69 -9.97 0.79
CA ILE A 118 8.45 -9.69 2.02
C ILE A 118 9.85 -9.19 1.69
N SER A 119 10.52 -9.84 0.77
CA SER A 119 11.86 -9.44 0.32
C SER A 119 11.86 -8.03 -0.26
N LEU A 120 10.91 -7.74 -1.13
CA LEU A 120 10.79 -6.43 -1.74
C LEU A 120 10.60 -5.35 -0.68
N TYR A 121 9.61 -5.51 0.19
CA TYR A 121 9.28 -4.48 1.18
C TYR A 121 10.42 -4.27 2.17
N ARG A 122 11.06 -5.34 2.62
CA ARG A 122 12.24 -5.19 3.48
C ARG A 122 13.35 -4.42 2.79
N SER A 123 13.61 -4.72 1.51
CA SER A 123 14.64 -4.01 0.76
C SER A 123 14.32 -2.53 0.59
N LYS A 124 13.06 -2.15 0.67
CA LYS A 124 12.59 -0.77 0.55
C LYS A 124 12.44 -0.06 1.90
N GLY A 125 12.88 -0.68 2.98
CA GLY A 125 12.90 -0.05 4.30
C GLY A 125 11.62 -0.18 5.10
N TRP A 126 10.70 -1.04 4.71
CA TRP A 126 9.53 -1.34 5.51
C TRP A 126 9.93 -2.18 6.72
N VAL A 127 9.28 -1.94 7.85
CA VAL A 127 9.52 -2.67 9.09
C VAL A 127 8.28 -3.47 9.46
N ILE A 128 8.50 -4.63 10.07
CA ILE A 128 7.40 -5.47 10.55
C ILE A 128 6.83 -4.87 11.83
N ILE A 129 5.54 -4.53 11.80
CA ILE A 129 4.82 -4.05 12.98
C ILE A 129 4.19 -5.23 13.72
N SER A 130 3.63 -6.18 12.97
CA SER A 130 3.00 -7.37 13.53
C SER A 130 3.10 -8.51 12.50
N ASP A 131 3.23 -9.74 12.99
CA ASP A 131 3.23 -10.94 12.14
C ASP A 131 2.09 -11.90 12.50
N SER A 132 1.13 -11.43 13.25
CA SER A 132 0.01 -12.25 13.74
C SER A 132 -1.36 -11.65 13.41
N PHE A 133 -1.43 -10.83 12.38
CA PHE A 133 -2.68 -10.22 11.94
C PHE A 133 -3.55 -11.25 11.21
N LEU A 134 -4.83 -11.33 11.58
CA LEU A 134 -5.76 -12.32 11.04
C LEU A 134 -6.95 -11.64 10.35
N PRO A 135 -6.74 -11.01 9.18
CA PRO A 135 -7.84 -10.31 8.51
C PRO A 135 -8.93 -11.25 7.99
N LEU A 136 -8.60 -12.52 7.82
CA LEU A 136 -9.55 -13.53 7.36
C LEU A 136 -10.12 -14.35 8.51
N ASP A 137 -9.82 -14.00 9.75
CA ASP A 137 -10.23 -14.71 10.96
C ASP A 137 -9.83 -16.20 10.93
N ASP A 138 -8.71 -16.50 10.27
CA ASP A 138 -8.18 -17.86 10.14
C ASP A 138 -6.78 -17.91 10.76
N PRO A 139 -6.61 -18.61 11.91
CA PRO A 139 -5.29 -18.70 12.55
C PRO A 139 -4.22 -19.36 11.69
N GLU A 140 -4.60 -20.09 10.67
CA GLU A 140 -3.65 -20.74 9.76
C GLU A 140 -3.21 -19.83 8.62
N GLN A 141 -3.81 -18.65 8.50
CA GLN A 141 -3.46 -17.67 7.49
C GLN A 141 -3.13 -16.31 8.10
N PRO A 142 -2.08 -16.22 8.90
CA PRO A 142 -1.68 -14.94 9.46
C PRO A 142 -1.04 -14.05 8.39
N PHE A 143 -1.16 -12.75 8.59
CA PHE A 143 -0.57 -11.74 7.74
C PHE A 143 0.47 -10.94 8.52
N ILE A 144 1.43 -10.41 7.80
CA ILE A 144 2.37 -9.42 8.32
C ILE A 144 1.78 -8.04 8.06
N ILE A 145 1.83 -7.18 9.07
CA ILE A 145 1.62 -5.75 8.89
C ILE A 145 2.99 -5.10 8.82
N PHE A 146 3.27 -4.47 7.69
CA PHE A 146 4.46 -3.66 7.51
C PHE A 146 4.12 -2.18 7.65
N GLY A 147 5.02 -1.43 8.24
CA GLY A 147 4.94 0.01 8.30
C GLY A 147 6.17 0.68 7.73
N LYS A 148 6.00 1.88 7.21
CA LYS A 148 7.10 2.69 6.70
C LYS A 148 6.86 4.14 7.09
N THR A 149 7.86 4.75 7.69
CA THR A 149 7.86 6.19 7.91
C THR A 149 8.25 6.84 6.59
N LEU A 150 7.39 7.70 6.09
CA LEU A 150 7.68 8.43 4.88
C LEU A 150 8.49 9.67 5.21
N SER A 151 9.35 10.06 4.30
CA SER A 151 10.07 11.30 4.49
C SER A 151 9.07 12.38 4.67
N ALA A 152 9.10 12.96 5.83
CA ALA A 152 8.20 14.02 6.14
C ALA A 152 8.21 14.98 4.99
N VAL A 153 7.10 15.20 4.52
CA VAL A 153 6.90 16.28 3.70
C VAL A 153 6.97 17.47 4.52
N PRO A 154 8.02 18.01 4.55
CA PRO A 154 8.11 19.10 5.33
C PRO A 154 7.39 20.10 4.70
N PRO A 155 7.23 20.71 5.15
CA PRO A 155 6.98 21.95 5.46
C PRO A 155 6.61 22.75 4.28
N VAL A 156 5.70 22.28 3.61
CA VAL A 156 4.95 23.09 2.71
C VAL A 156 4.45 24.35 3.41
N HIS A 157 4.23 24.25 4.67
CA HIS A 157 3.72 25.35 5.46
C HIS A 157 4.71 26.48 5.66
N SER A 158 5.95 26.14 5.82
CA SER A 158 6.97 27.17 5.96
C SER A 158 7.17 27.99 4.70
N LYS A 159 6.82 27.44 3.56
CA LYS A 159 6.88 28.18 2.31
C LYS A 159 5.77 29.21 2.18
N ALA A 160 4.61 28.89 2.67
CA ALA A 160 3.50 29.82 2.66
C ALA A 160 3.73 31.00 3.59
N GLY A 161 4.42 30.76 4.69
CA GLY A 161 4.77 31.82 5.63
C GLY A 161 5.75 32.82 5.06
N THR A 162 6.68 32.37 4.26
CA THR A 162 7.70 33.22 3.69
C THR A 162 7.19 34.15 2.61
N PHE A 163 6.08 33.84 2.02
CA PHE A 163 5.52 34.66 0.98
C PHE A 163 4.85 35.93 1.47
N LYS A 164 4.41 35.93 2.70
CA LYS A 164 3.64 37.05 3.25
C LYS A 164 4.49 38.24 3.68
N GLU A 165 5.77 38.03 3.77
CA GLU A 165 6.66 39.07 4.29
C GLU A 165 7.32 39.90 3.21
N ARG A 166 6.91 39.72 2.00
CA ARG A 166 7.56 40.39 0.88
C ARG A 166 6.78 41.54 0.29
N ASN A 167 5.77 41.95 0.99
CA ASN A 167 5.05 43.15 0.55
C ASN A 167 5.44 44.33 1.45
#